data_4008fb53b7cbe196251a485ced5e3177
#
_entry.id   4008fb53b7cbe196251a485ced5e3177
#
_cell.length_a   1.000
_cell.length_b   1.000
_cell.length_c   1.000
_cell.angle_alpha   90.00
_cell.angle_beta   90.00
_cell.angle_gamma   90.00
#
_symmetry.space_group_name_H-M   'P 1'
#
loop_
_entity.id
_entity.type
_entity.pdbx_description
1 polymer ?
#
loop_
_entity_poly.entity_id
_entity_poly.type
_entity_poly.pdbx_seq_one_letter_code
_entity_poly.pdbx_strand_id
1 'polypeptide(L)'
;MRKLALDDDILLEIEKPARYIGGEVNAVMKNVEDIDVRFAMCFPDVYEIGMSHLGIQILYDMFNRREDVWCERVYSPWHDLDKVMREQKIPLFALESQDPIKDFDFLGITIQFEMCYTNILQILDLSQIPLHAKDRTLDDPFVIGGGPCTYNPEPIAEFFDIFYIGEGETAYDELLDAYKEWKGSGKSRREFLERAAQIEGLYVPIFYDAEYNEDGTLKSFTPNNEYAPAVVKKQIVMDVTDAPYPMKPVVPFIKVTQDRVVLEIQRGCIRGCRFCQAGMLYRPVRERNVERLKQYAHDMLQNTGHEEISLSSLSSSDYSELKELVTYLIDEFKNKGINISLPSLRIDAFSLDVMSKVQDIRKSSLTFAPEAGSQRMRDVINKGLTEDVILNGAGEAFEGGWTKVKLYFMLGLPTETEEDMKEIAHLAEKVARRYYEIPKDQRHGKCQITASSSFFVPKPFTPFQWAPMCKAEEYMRRAHLVNDEFKEQLNRKSLKYNWHDAEVTVLEGIMARGDRKISKAIEEAYRLGCLFDSWTESFHNELWMQAFENTGVDIDFYNLRERGEDELFPWDFIDIGVTRKFLRREWNRAMEEKVTPNCRMQCSGCGAAKFGGGVCYEGKN
;
A
#
# COMPACT_ATOMS: atom_id res chain seq x y z
N MET A 1 -27.20 -26.27 7.13
CA MET A 1 -27.16 -24.84 6.79
C MET A 1 -26.20 -24.20 7.79
N ARG A 2 -25.18 -23.46 7.36
CA ARG A 2 -24.25 -22.79 8.24
C ARG A 2 -25.02 -21.75 9.06
N LYS A 3 -24.82 -21.71 10.37
CA LYS A 3 -25.41 -20.68 11.22
C LYS A 3 -24.64 -19.38 11.03
N LEU A 4 -25.31 -18.29 10.73
CA LEU A 4 -24.70 -16.96 10.67
C LEU A 4 -24.51 -16.39 12.07
N ALA A 5 -23.49 -15.57 12.27
CA ALA A 5 -23.25 -14.84 13.51
C ALA A 5 -24.29 -13.73 13.73
N LEU A 6 -24.82 -13.17 12.64
CA LEU A 6 -25.85 -12.12 12.67
C LEU A 6 -27.22 -12.72 12.36
N ASP A 7 -28.23 -12.35 13.13
CA ASP A 7 -29.62 -12.71 12.89
C ASP A 7 -30.20 -11.91 11.70
N ASP A 8 -31.28 -12.44 11.09
CA ASP A 8 -31.93 -11.84 9.92
C ASP A 8 -32.38 -10.39 10.19
N ASP A 9 -32.86 -10.08 11.37
CA ASP A 9 -33.29 -8.74 11.74
C ASP A 9 -32.13 -7.72 11.66
N ILE A 10 -30.94 -8.10 12.11
CA ILE A 10 -29.72 -7.26 11.98
C ILE A 10 -29.33 -7.11 10.53
N LEU A 11 -29.31 -8.22 9.76
CA LEU A 11 -28.94 -8.21 8.34
C LEU A 11 -29.87 -7.34 7.48
N LEU A 12 -31.13 -7.17 7.88
CA LEU A 12 -32.10 -6.31 7.19
C LEU A 12 -31.94 -4.82 7.51
N GLU A 13 -31.29 -4.47 8.63
CA GLU A 13 -31.13 -3.09 9.09
C GLU A 13 -29.79 -2.46 8.68
N ILE A 14 -28.76 -3.26 8.36
CA ILE A 14 -27.43 -2.78 8.04
C ILE A 14 -27.20 -2.59 6.53
N GLU A 15 -26.28 -1.71 6.19
CA GLU A 15 -25.83 -1.53 4.81
C GLU A 15 -25.06 -2.75 4.30
N LYS A 16 -25.41 -3.20 3.09
CA LYS A 16 -24.67 -4.26 2.38
C LYS A 16 -24.38 -5.51 3.25
N PRO A 17 -25.41 -6.20 3.73
CA PRO A 17 -25.25 -7.38 4.60
C PRO A 17 -24.36 -8.47 3.98
N ALA A 18 -24.23 -8.50 2.65
CA ALA A 18 -23.31 -9.41 1.95
C ALA A 18 -21.82 -9.23 2.32
N ARG A 19 -21.45 -8.13 2.97
CA ARG A 19 -20.10 -7.95 3.54
C ARG A 19 -19.78 -8.96 4.64
N TYR A 20 -20.82 -9.49 5.31
CA TYR A 20 -20.68 -10.17 6.60
C TYR A 20 -21.18 -11.62 6.59
N ILE A 21 -21.80 -12.09 5.51
CA ILE A 21 -22.40 -13.42 5.47
C ILE A 21 -21.43 -14.53 5.03
N GLY A 22 -20.35 -14.22 4.34
CA GLY A 22 -19.41 -15.20 3.78
C GLY A 22 -20.08 -16.25 2.87
N GLY A 23 -19.38 -17.35 2.58
CA GLY A 23 -19.91 -18.44 1.75
C GLY A 23 -19.79 -18.19 0.26
N GLU A 24 -18.93 -17.29 -0.14
CA GLU A 24 -18.64 -16.92 -1.52
C GLU A 24 -18.04 -18.09 -2.31
N VAL A 25 -18.15 -18.03 -3.63
CA VAL A 25 -17.53 -19.00 -4.53
C VAL A 25 -16.01 -19.04 -4.30
N ASN A 26 -15.44 -20.22 -4.22
CA ASN A 26 -14.04 -20.50 -3.90
C ASN A 26 -13.61 -20.18 -2.46
N ALA A 27 -14.51 -19.79 -1.56
CA ALA A 27 -14.17 -19.73 -0.13
C ALA A 27 -13.81 -21.13 0.39
N VAL A 28 -12.73 -21.24 1.15
CA VAL A 28 -12.23 -22.53 1.65
C VAL A 28 -12.90 -22.85 2.98
N MET A 29 -13.63 -23.97 3.01
CA MET A 29 -14.26 -24.48 4.22
C MET A 29 -13.55 -25.73 4.71
N LYS A 30 -13.16 -25.73 5.98
CA LYS A 30 -12.55 -26.89 6.66
C LYS A 30 -13.34 -27.25 7.92
N ASN A 31 -13.09 -28.42 8.46
CA ASN A 31 -13.66 -28.82 9.74
C ASN A 31 -12.68 -28.47 10.86
N VAL A 32 -13.12 -27.70 11.85
CA VAL A 32 -12.29 -27.24 12.98
C VAL A 32 -11.62 -28.41 13.72
N GLU A 33 -12.26 -29.57 13.80
CA GLU A 33 -11.73 -30.74 14.48
C GLU A 33 -10.49 -31.35 13.78
N ASP A 34 -10.31 -31.06 12.49
CA ASP A 34 -9.20 -31.57 11.67
C ASP A 34 -8.04 -30.56 11.57
N ILE A 35 -8.10 -29.43 12.27
CA ILE A 35 -7.18 -28.30 12.14
C ILE A 35 -6.34 -28.09 13.38
N ASP A 36 -5.03 -27.96 13.22
CA ASP A 36 -4.10 -27.63 14.30
C ASP A 36 -4.03 -26.11 14.55
N VAL A 37 -4.12 -25.30 13.49
CA VAL A 37 -3.97 -23.84 13.57
C VAL A 37 -5.09 -23.10 12.84
N ARG A 38 -5.79 -22.22 13.54
CA ARG A 38 -6.77 -21.28 12.97
C ARG A 38 -6.15 -19.90 12.84
N PHE A 39 -6.19 -19.36 11.64
CA PHE A 39 -5.62 -18.04 11.32
C PHE A 39 -6.70 -17.10 10.79
N ALA A 40 -7.00 -16.03 11.51
CA ALA A 40 -7.87 -14.97 11.03
C ALA A 40 -7.05 -13.94 10.25
N MET A 41 -7.24 -13.85 8.93
CA MET A 41 -6.58 -12.90 8.04
C MET A 41 -7.44 -11.65 7.88
N CYS A 42 -6.99 -10.57 8.46
CA CYS A 42 -7.73 -9.32 8.57
C CYS A 42 -7.19 -8.24 7.63
N PHE A 43 -8.10 -7.57 6.93
CA PHE A 43 -7.84 -6.26 6.33
C PHE A 43 -8.58 -5.18 7.13
N PRO A 44 -7.89 -4.16 7.68
CA PRO A 44 -8.49 -3.18 8.58
C PRO A 44 -9.24 -2.06 7.82
N ASP A 45 -10.11 -2.43 6.93
CA ASP A 45 -11.05 -1.60 6.18
C ASP A 45 -12.26 -2.45 5.77
N VAL A 46 -13.22 -1.87 5.05
CA VAL A 46 -14.42 -2.57 4.62
C VAL A 46 -14.11 -3.71 3.62
N TYR A 47 -15.03 -4.64 3.54
CA TYR A 47 -14.98 -5.82 2.67
C TYR A 47 -14.57 -5.49 1.22
N GLU A 48 -15.13 -4.43 0.59
CA GLU A 48 -14.87 -4.10 -0.80
C GLU A 48 -13.41 -3.70 -1.06
N ILE A 49 -12.74 -3.12 -0.07
CA ILE A 49 -11.32 -2.78 -0.16
C ILE A 49 -10.47 -4.03 0.10
N GLY A 50 -10.77 -4.77 1.17
CA GLY A 50 -9.99 -5.95 1.55
C GLY A 50 -10.06 -7.07 0.53
N MET A 51 -11.24 -7.37 -0.03
CA MET A 51 -11.43 -8.36 -1.09
C MET A 51 -10.69 -8.02 -2.38
N SER A 52 -10.39 -6.75 -2.59
CA SER A 52 -9.62 -6.26 -3.75
C SER A 52 -8.10 -6.42 -3.58
N HIS A 53 -7.63 -6.81 -2.40
CA HIS A 53 -6.20 -6.80 -2.07
C HIS A 53 -5.53 -8.15 -2.42
N LEU A 54 -4.67 -8.14 -3.45
CA LEU A 54 -3.98 -9.36 -3.93
C LEU A 54 -3.13 -10.05 -2.85
N GLY A 55 -2.46 -9.29 -1.99
CA GLY A 55 -1.62 -9.88 -0.93
C GLY A 55 -2.40 -10.78 0.04
N ILE A 56 -3.63 -10.38 0.41
CA ILE A 56 -4.52 -11.23 1.22
C ILE A 56 -4.91 -12.49 0.45
N GLN A 57 -5.25 -12.35 -0.84
CA GLN A 57 -5.63 -13.51 -1.66
C GLN A 57 -4.48 -14.52 -1.77
N ILE A 58 -3.23 -14.04 -1.91
CA ILE A 58 -2.04 -14.89 -1.93
C ILE A 58 -1.87 -15.64 -0.60
N LEU A 59 -1.90 -14.93 0.53
CA LEU A 59 -1.70 -15.53 1.85
C LEU A 59 -2.86 -16.46 2.23
N TYR A 60 -4.10 -16.08 1.93
CA TYR A 60 -5.28 -16.91 2.15
C TYR A 60 -5.17 -18.25 1.39
N ASP A 61 -4.79 -18.20 0.11
CA ASP A 61 -4.59 -19.39 -0.71
C ASP A 61 -3.41 -20.24 -0.18
N MET A 62 -2.28 -19.58 0.14
CA MET A 62 -1.08 -20.25 0.65
C MET A 62 -1.35 -21.01 1.96
N PHE A 63 -1.98 -20.36 2.93
CA PHE A 63 -2.27 -21.00 4.22
C PHE A 63 -3.28 -22.13 4.07
N ASN A 64 -4.30 -21.96 3.24
CA ASN A 64 -5.34 -22.95 3.03
C ASN A 64 -4.89 -24.16 2.19
N ARG A 65 -3.72 -24.11 1.51
CA ARG A 65 -3.09 -25.29 0.90
C ARG A 65 -2.55 -26.26 1.93
N ARG A 66 -2.25 -25.80 3.14
CA ARG A 66 -1.88 -26.68 4.26
C ARG A 66 -3.12 -27.40 4.78
N GLU A 67 -3.01 -28.71 5.04
CA GLU A 67 -4.13 -29.48 5.59
C GLU A 67 -4.39 -29.16 7.06
N ASP A 68 -3.36 -28.80 7.79
CA ASP A 68 -3.35 -28.52 9.23
C ASP A 68 -3.67 -27.06 9.61
N VAL A 69 -3.83 -26.18 8.63
CA VAL A 69 -4.12 -24.75 8.85
C VAL A 69 -5.43 -24.35 8.19
N TRP A 70 -6.27 -23.61 8.89
CA TRP A 70 -7.42 -22.95 8.30
C TRP A 70 -7.30 -21.44 8.41
N CYS A 71 -7.17 -20.77 7.25
CA CYS A 71 -7.15 -19.31 7.14
C CYS A 71 -8.55 -18.81 6.79
N GLU A 72 -9.07 -17.89 7.57
CA GLU A 72 -10.40 -17.32 7.43
C GLU A 72 -10.30 -15.79 7.33
N ARG A 73 -11.22 -15.13 6.58
CA ARG A 73 -11.15 -13.70 6.29
C ARG A 73 -11.94 -12.88 7.31
N VAL A 74 -11.41 -11.68 7.61
CA VAL A 74 -12.01 -10.70 8.52
C VAL A 74 -11.85 -9.29 7.94
N TYR A 75 -12.87 -8.44 8.10
CA TYR A 75 -12.85 -7.03 7.69
C TYR A 75 -13.41 -6.15 8.80
N SER A 76 -13.06 -4.86 8.78
CA SER A 76 -13.64 -3.88 9.71
C SER A 76 -15.14 -3.74 9.43
N PRO A 77 -16.01 -3.92 10.42
CA PRO A 77 -17.43 -3.64 10.26
C PRO A 77 -17.66 -2.13 10.12
N TRP A 78 -18.53 -1.75 9.18
CA TRP A 78 -18.91 -0.36 8.98
C TRP A 78 -19.64 0.20 10.20
N HIS A 79 -19.78 1.51 10.29
CA HIS A 79 -20.34 2.21 11.46
C HIS A 79 -21.68 1.67 11.96
N ASP A 80 -22.58 1.27 11.06
CA ASP A 80 -23.90 0.73 11.40
C ASP A 80 -23.80 -0.62 12.13
N LEU A 81 -23.02 -1.55 11.59
CA LEU A 81 -22.79 -2.84 12.24
C LEU A 81 -21.93 -2.71 13.50
N ASP A 82 -20.89 -1.86 13.50
CA ASP A 82 -20.08 -1.58 14.70
C ASP A 82 -20.98 -1.18 15.89
N LYS A 83 -21.93 -0.28 15.66
CA LYS A 83 -22.89 0.16 16.66
C LYS A 83 -23.73 -1.00 17.19
N VAL A 84 -24.32 -1.81 16.29
CA VAL A 84 -25.16 -2.96 16.68
C VAL A 84 -24.34 -3.99 17.46
N MET A 85 -23.11 -4.29 17.02
CA MET A 85 -22.24 -5.24 17.71
C MET A 85 -21.92 -4.80 19.14
N ARG A 86 -21.67 -3.50 19.36
CA ARG A 86 -21.43 -2.96 20.70
C ARG A 86 -22.68 -3.01 21.59
N GLU A 87 -23.82 -2.59 21.05
CA GLU A 87 -25.10 -2.58 21.79
C GLU A 87 -25.56 -3.98 22.19
N GLN A 88 -25.41 -4.96 21.29
CA GLN A 88 -25.84 -6.33 21.50
C GLN A 88 -24.74 -7.26 22.01
N LYS A 89 -23.49 -6.75 22.17
CA LYS A 89 -22.32 -7.51 22.60
C LYS A 89 -21.99 -8.70 21.68
N ILE A 90 -22.16 -8.52 20.39
CA ILE A 90 -21.80 -9.52 19.36
C ILE A 90 -20.29 -9.36 19.13
N PRO A 91 -19.45 -10.40 19.32
CA PRO A 91 -18.03 -10.33 19.02
C PRO A 91 -17.77 -10.31 17.52
N LEU A 92 -16.67 -9.71 17.07
CA LEU A 92 -16.23 -9.79 15.69
C LEU A 92 -15.92 -11.25 15.31
N PHE A 93 -16.31 -11.63 14.10
CA PHE A 93 -16.29 -13.01 13.63
C PHE A 93 -15.63 -13.13 12.24
N ALA A 94 -15.14 -14.32 11.92
CA ALA A 94 -14.61 -14.66 10.61
C ALA A 94 -15.71 -14.95 9.59
N LEU A 95 -15.44 -14.71 8.30
CA LEU A 95 -16.45 -14.90 7.26
C LEU A 95 -16.75 -16.37 6.96
N GLU A 96 -15.75 -17.25 7.00
CA GLU A 96 -15.91 -18.66 6.64
C GLU A 96 -16.69 -19.45 7.69
N SER A 97 -16.21 -19.48 8.92
CA SER A 97 -16.87 -20.24 10.03
C SER A 97 -18.03 -19.47 10.67
N GLN A 98 -17.95 -18.16 10.72
CA GLN A 98 -18.77 -17.26 11.55
C GLN A 98 -18.46 -17.36 13.04
N ASP A 99 -17.30 -17.92 13.40
CA ASP A 99 -16.86 -18.01 14.78
C ASP A 99 -16.20 -16.70 15.24
N PRO A 100 -16.25 -16.38 16.54
CA PRO A 100 -15.57 -15.23 17.12
C PRO A 100 -14.06 -15.27 16.88
N ILE A 101 -13.45 -14.13 16.56
CA ILE A 101 -12.00 -14.03 16.32
C ILE A 101 -11.18 -14.41 17.55
N LYS A 102 -11.72 -14.22 18.74
CA LYS A 102 -11.06 -14.62 19.99
C LYS A 102 -10.76 -16.12 20.08
N ASP A 103 -11.51 -16.95 19.35
CA ASP A 103 -11.34 -18.40 19.35
C ASP A 103 -10.26 -18.90 18.39
N PHE A 104 -9.55 -17.97 17.72
CA PHE A 104 -8.47 -18.28 16.78
C PHE A 104 -7.11 -18.31 17.49
N ASP A 105 -6.14 -18.97 16.85
CA ASP A 105 -4.75 -19.00 17.30
C ASP A 105 -3.99 -17.72 16.93
N PHE A 106 -4.29 -17.18 15.74
CA PHE A 106 -3.69 -15.96 15.23
C PHE A 106 -4.73 -15.01 14.65
N LEU A 107 -4.49 -13.72 14.86
CA LEU A 107 -5.11 -12.61 14.14
C LEU A 107 -4.03 -11.89 13.34
N GLY A 108 -3.95 -12.12 12.03
CA GLY A 108 -3.02 -11.43 11.13
C GLY A 108 -3.68 -10.22 10.49
N ILE A 109 -3.12 -9.04 10.67
CA ILE A 109 -3.65 -7.78 10.15
C ILE A 109 -2.70 -7.24 9.09
N THR A 110 -3.18 -7.06 7.85
CA THR A 110 -2.38 -6.44 6.79
C THR A 110 -2.55 -4.93 6.80
N ILE A 111 -1.46 -4.21 7.01
CA ILE A 111 -1.44 -2.76 7.24
C ILE A 111 -0.89 -2.07 5.99
N GLN A 112 -1.80 -1.63 5.12
CA GLN A 112 -1.44 -1.08 3.81
C GLN A 112 -1.32 0.45 3.81
N PHE A 113 -1.98 1.11 4.75
CA PHE A 113 -2.04 2.55 4.86
C PHE A 113 -2.19 2.98 6.32
N GLU A 114 -1.50 4.03 6.73
CA GLU A 114 -1.45 4.47 8.13
C GLU A 114 -2.81 4.95 8.67
N MET A 115 -3.69 5.45 7.78
CA MET A 115 -5.01 5.95 8.16
C MET A 115 -6.00 4.84 8.58
N CYS A 116 -5.56 3.58 8.65
CA CYS A 116 -6.35 2.48 9.19
C CYS A 116 -6.01 2.11 10.65
N TYR A 117 -5.14 2.86 11.32
CA TYR A 117 -4.67 2.49 12.67
C TYR A 117 -5.80 2.46 13.70
N THR A 118 -6.77 3.36 13.64
CA THR A 118 -7.96 3.31 14.51
C THR A 118 -8.85 2.10 14.22
N ASN A 119 -8.93 1.66 12.95
CA ASN A 119 -9.67 0.45 12.59
C ASN A 119 -9.02 -0.82 13.17
N ILE A 120 -7.69 -0.84 13.35
CA ILE A 120 -6.99 -1.93 14.03
C ILE A 120 -7.49 -2.04 15.48
N LEU A 121 -7.64 -0.91 16.17
CA LEU A 121 -8.17 -0.91 17.54
C LEU A 121 -9.64 -1.34 17.59
N GLN A 122 -10.46 -0.94 16.60
CA GLN A 122 -11.84 -1.42 16.44
C GLN A 122 -11.88 -2.95 16.34
N ILE A 123 -11.01 -3.53 15.50
CA ILE A 123 -10.95 -4.98 15.29
C ILE A 123 -10.60 -5.70 16.60
N LEU A 124 -9.59 -5.21 17.33
CA LEU A 124 -9.20 -5.79 18.61
C LEU A 124 -10.33 -5.69 19.65
N ASP A 125 -10.93 -4.52 19.79
CA ASP A 125 -11.99 -4.24 20.76
C ASP A 125 -13.25 -5.08 20.48
N LEU A 126 -13.74 -5.07 19.25
CA LEU A 126 -14.90 -5.89 18.86
C LEU A 126 -14.62 -7.40 18.93
N SER A 127 -13.37 -7.82 18.76
CA SER A 127 -12.96 -9.21 18.97
C SER A 127 -12.80 -9.57 20.45
N GLN A 128 -12.99 -8.61 21.37
CA GLN A 128 -12.76 -8.79 22.81
C GLN A 128 -11.32 -9.25 23.14
N ILE A 129 -10.35 -8.79 22.35
CA ILE A 129 -8.92 -8.99 22.53
C ILE A 129 -8.35 -7.73 23.19
N PRO A 130 -7.54 -7.84 24.28
CA PRO A 130 -6.91 -6.68 24.88
C PRO A 130 -6.14 -5.85 23.84
N LEU A 131 -6.32 -4.52 23.85
CA LEU A 131 -5.67 -3.62 22.89
C LEU A 131 -4.16 -3.75 22.97
N HIS A 132 -3.61 -3.67 24.19
CA HIS A 132 -2.16 -3.79 24.39
C HIS A 132 -1.70 -5.26 24.42
N ALA A 133 -0.65 -5.57 23.68
CA ALA A 133 -0.05 -6.91 23.65
C ALA A 133 0.39 -7.43 25.04
N LYS A 134 0.86 -6.52 25.91
CA LYS A 134 1.30 -6.85 27.29
C LYS A 134 0.18 -7.40 28.20
N ASP A 135 -1.08 -7.09 27.88
CA ASP A 135 -2.25 -7.46 28.68
C ASP A 135 -2.90 -8.77 28.20
N ARG A 136 -2.40 -9.36 27.10
CA ARG A 136 -2.89 -10.62 26.52
C ARG A 136 -2.40 -11.84 27.28
N THR A 137 -3.26 -12.82 27.36
CA THR A 137 -3.05 -14.11 28.04
C THR A 137 -2.95 -15.27 27.06
N LEU A 138 -2.89 -16.51 27.56
CA LEU A 138 -2.95 -17.71 26.73
C LEU A 138 -4.30 -17.93 26.03
N ASP A 139 -5.35 -17.28 26.52
CA ASP A 139 -6.71 -17.38 25.95
C ASP A 139 -6.93 -16.38 24.81
N ASP A 140 -5.93 -15.55 24.49
CA ASP A 140 -6.00 -14.56 23.43
C ASP A 140 -5.16 -15.00 22.23
N PRO A 141 -5.59 -14.76 20.98
CA PRO A 141 -4.78 -15.04 19.81
C PRO A 141 -3.49 -14.21 19.79
N PHE A 142 -2.49 -14.66 19.05
CA PHE A 142 -1.34 -13.83 18.72
C PHE A 142 -1.71 -12.86 17.60
N VAL A 143 -1.49 -11.57 17.84
CA VAL A 143 -1.78 -10.51 16.86
C VAL A 143 -0.53 -10.20 16.06
N ILE A 144 -0.61 -10.41 14.74
CA ILE A 144 0.53 -10.23 13.81
C ILE A 144 0.21 -9.11 12.83
N GLY A 145 1.11 -8.13 12.70
CA GLY A 145 1.04 -7.08 11.70
C GLY A 145 1.89 -7.42 10.47
N GLY A 146 1.36 -7.23 9.27
CA GLY A 146 2.08 -7.36 8.00
C GLY A 146 1.79 -6.20 7.05
N GLY A 147 2.51 -6.10 5.93
CA GLY A 147 2.29 -5.07 4.92
C GLY A 147 3.26 -3.89 4.99
N PRO A 148 3.13 -2.90 4.09
CA PRO A 148 4.12 -1.83 3.94
C PRO A 148 4.26 -0.89 5.14
N CYS A 149 3.22 -0.71 5.96
CA CYS A 149 3.33 0.13 7.15
C CYS A 149 4.21 -0.50 8.25
N THR A 150 4.46 -1.81 8.20
CA THR A 150 5.35 -2.48 9.17
C THR A 150 6.82 -2.11 9.01
N TYR A 151 7.19 -1.37 7.99
CA TYR A 151 8.52 -0.79 7.86
C TYR A 151 8.76 0.43 8.76
N ASN A 152 7.72 0.96 9.40
CA ASN A 152 7.81 1.73 10.64
C ASN A 152 6.69 1.26 11.57
N PRO A 153 6.88 0.18 12.33
CA PRO A 153 5.83 -0.40 13.16
C PRO A 153 5.63 0.36 14.48
N GLU A 154 6.57 1.24 14.86
CA GLU A 154 6.64 1.85 16.18
C GLU A 154 5.40 2.64 16.61
N PRO A 155 4.68 3.39 15.72
CA PRO A 155 3.44 4.07 16.11
C PRO A 155 2.35 3.15 16.67
N ILE A 156 2.36 1.87 16.29
CA ILE A 156 1.35 0.87 16.70
C ILE A 156 1.97 -0.35 17.37
N ALA A 157 3.24 -0.27 17.76
CA ALA A 157 4.00 -1.41 18.30
C ALA A 157 3.37 -2.01 19.57
N GLU A 158 2.72 -1.18 20.42
CA GLU A 158 2.11 -1.63 21.66
C GLU A 158 0.87 -2.52 21.45
N PHE A 159 0.25 -2.47 20.26
CA PHE A 159 -0.98 -3.21 19.94
C PHE A 159 -0.71 -4.58 19.30
N PHE A 160 0.53 -4.90 18.93
CA PHE A 160 0.91 -6.13 18.25
C PHE A 160 1.86 -6.99 19.07
N ASP A 161 1.68 -8.31 18.97
CA ASP A 161 2.62 -9.28 19.51
C ASP A 161 3.84 -9.43 18.61
N ILE A 162 3.61 -9.45 17.28
CA ILE A 162 4.63 -9.70 16.25
C ILE A 162 4.36 -8.81 15.05
N PHE A 163 5.41 -8.30 14.41
CA PHE A 163 5.35 -7.78 13.04
C PHE A 163 6.15 -8.67 12.10
N TYR A 164 5.56 -8.95 10.95
CA TYR A 164 6.20 -9.61 9.84
C TYR A 164 6.75 -8.56 8.87
N ILE A 165 8.07 -8.50 8.72
CA ILE A 165 8.74 -7.49 7.90
C ILE A 165 9.11 -8.11 6.54
N GLY A 166 8.41 -7.73 5.49
CA GLY A 166 8.70 -8.18 4.13
C GLY A 166 7.57 -8.94 3.43
N GLU A 167 7.95 -9.81 2.50
CA GLU A 167 7.04 -10.59 1.67
C GLU A 167 6.63 -11.87 2.41
N GLY A 168 5.33 -12.08 2.55
CA GLY A 168 4.74 -13.08 3.46
C GLY A 168 4.94 -14.55 3.04
N GLU A 169 5.37 -14.81 1.80
CA GLU A 169 5.44 -16.16 1.27
C GLU A 169 6.66 -16.98 1.78
N THR A 170 7.50 -16.44 2.64
CA THR A 170 8.76 -17.08 3.05
C THR A 170 8.75 -17.70 4.43
N ALA A 171 8.46 -16.94 5.50
CA ALA A 171 8.70 -17.37 6.88
C ALA A 171 7.44 -17.82 7.64
N TYR A 172 6.24 -17.71 7.06
CA TYR A 172 5.01 -18.11 7.76
C TYR A 172 4.94 -19.61 8.06
N ASP A 173 5.45 -20.47 7.18
CA ASP A 173 5.46 -21.92 7.45
C ASP A 173 6.29 -22.24 8.70
N GLU A 174 7.48 -21.63 8.86
CA GLU A 174 8.30 -21.80 10.06
C GLU A 174 7.58 -21.28 11.32
N LEU A 175 6.88 -20.16 11.23
CA LEU A 175 6.12 -19.60 12.35
C LEU A 175 4.96 -20.51 12.76
N LEU A 176 4.18 -21.01 11.80
CA LEU A 176 3.04 -21.90 12.06
C LEU A 176 3.51 -23.25 12.64
N ASP A 177 4.62 -23.81 12.14
CA ASP A 177 5.19 -25.03 12.67
C ASP A 177 5.75 -24.84 14.10
N ALA A 178 6.43 -23.73 14.36
CA ALA A 178 6.88 -23.36 15.71
C ALA A 178 5.70 -23.18 16.69
N TYR A 179 4.57 -22.64 16.20
CA TYR A 179 3.37 -22.53 17.01
C TYR A 179 2.77 -23.89 17.34
N LYS A 180 2.69 -24.80 16.39
CA LYS A 180 2.21 -26.18 16.64
C LYS A 180 3.06 -26.90 17.67
N GLU A 181 4.38 -26.77 17.61
CA GLU A 181 5.29 -27.33 18.61
C GLU A 181 5.09 -26.72 20.01
N TRP A 182 4.73 -25.45 20.07
CA TRP A 182 4.47 -24.73 21.31
C TRP A 182 3.07 -25.03 21.88
N LYS A 183 2.04 -25.09 21.04
CA LYS A 183 0.64 -25.32 21.41
C LYS A 183 0.50 -26.63 22.21
N GLY A 184 -0.06 -26.56 23.41
CA GLY A 184 -0.21 -27.73 24.29
C GLY A 184 1.07 -28.17 25.01
N SER A 185 2.21 -27.50 24.85
CA SER A 185 3.48 -27.83 25.50
C SER A 185 3.53 -27.42 26.99
N GLY A 186 2.56 -26.62 27.46
CA GLY A 186 2.54 -26.02 28.79
C GLY A 186 3.48 -24.83 28.97
N LYS A 187 4.12 -24.35 27.90
CA LYS A 187 4.96 -23.17 27.87
C LYS A 187 4.14 -21.89 27.89
N SER A 188 4.72 -20.82 28.38
CA SER A 188 4.12 -19.50 28.43
C SER A 188 4.01 -18.83 27.05
N ARG A 189 3.13 -17.84 26.90
CA ARG A 189 3.04 -16.97 25.73
C ARG A 189 4.39 -16.31 25.40
N ARG A 190 5.15 -15.88 26.42
CA ARG A 190 6.47 -15.30 26.27
C ARG A 190 7.47 -16.24 25.59
N GLU A 191 7.49 -17.52 25.97
CA GLU A 191 8.39 -18.51 25.35
C GLU A 191 8.09 -18.75 23.88
N PHE A 192 6.82 -18.65 23.45
CA PHE A 192 6.51 -18.65 22.02
C PHE A 192 7.05 -17.39 21.32
N LEU A 193 6.87 -16.20 21.91
CA LEU A 193 7.39 -14.95 21.34
C LEU A 193 8.92 -14.97 21.25
N GLU A 194 9.61 -15.58 22.21
CA GLU A 194 11.08 -15.78 22.17
C GLU A 194 11.49 -16.71 21.01
N ARG A 195 10.70 -17.76 20.72
CA ARG A 195 10.91 -18.59 19.53
C ARG A 195 10.62 -17.84 18.23
N ALA A 196 9.54 -17.06 18.20
CA ALA A 196 9.18 -16.24 17.05
C ALA A 196 10.25 -15.18 16.73
N ALA A 197 10.83 -14.55 17.75
CA ALA A 197 11.88 -13.54 17.58
C ALA A 197 13.18 -14.09 16.91
N GLN A 198 13.37 -15.40 16.91
CA GLN A 198 14.50 -16.05 16.24
C GLN A 198 14.25 -16.33 14.76
N ILE A 199 13.01 -16.21 14.29
CA ILE A 199 12.65 -16.36 12.89
C ILE A 199 13.02 -15.07 12.14
N GLU A 200 13.83 -15.18 11.09
CA GLU A 200 14.27 -14.01 10.32
C GLU A 200 13.05 -13.26 9.73
N GLY A 201 13.02 -11.94 9.89
CA GLY A 201 11.94 -11.09 9.42
C GLY A 201 10.82 -10.85 10.44
N LEU A 202 10.85 -11.50 11.59
CA LEU A 202 9.88 -11.23 12.65
C LEU A 202 10.44 -10.24 13.66
N TYR A 203 9.64 -9.23 13.97
CA TYR A 203 9.88 -8.23 14.99
C TYR A 203 8.87 -8.39 16.13
N VAL A 204 9.35 -8.59 17.35
CA VAL A 204 8.54 -8.77 18.56
C VAL A 204 8.70 -7.53 19.45
N PRO A 205 7.80 -6.55 19.42
CA PRO A 205 8.00 -5.22 20.02
C PRO A 205 8.33 -5.20 21.50
N ILE A 206 7.77 -6.13 22.27
CA ILE A 206 7.98 -6.23 23.74
C ILE A 206 9.45 -6.52 24.11
N PHE A 207 10.23 -7.00 23.15
CA PHE A 207 11.66 -7.33 23.34
C PHE A 207 12.61 -6.20 22.96
N TYR A 208 12.10 -4.97 22.81
CA TYR A 208 12.93 -3.80 22.48
C TYR A 208 12.57 -2.60 23.34
N ASP A 209 13.61 -1.94 23.83
CA ASP A 209 13.51 -0.69 24.59
C ASP A 209 13.91 0.50 23.72
N ALA A 210 13.10 1.56 23.80
CA ALA A 210 13.35 2.85 23.17
C ALA A 210 13.71 3.88 24.23
N GLU A 211 14.89 4.49 24.17
CA GLU A 211 15.28 5.62 25.02
C GLU A 211 15.27 6.91 24.20
N TYR A 212 14.93 8.01 24.85
CA TYR A 212 14.81 9.32 24.20
C TYR A 212 15.76 10.34 24.83
N ASN A 213 16.23 11.28 24.01
CA ASN A 213 16.95 12.47 24.46
C ASN A 213 15.99 13.49 25.07
N GLU A 214 16.53 14.51 25.74
CA GLU A 214 15.74 15.60 26.35
C GLU A 214 14.92 16.39 25.30
N ASP A 215 15.40 16.47 24.06
CA ASP A 215 14.70 17.12 22.94
C ASP A 215 13.61 16.25 22.29
N GLY A 216 13.39 15.05 22.79
CA GLY A 216 12.38 14.11 22.30
C GLY A 216 12.84 13.21 21.16
N THR A 217 14.04 13.39 20.60
CA THR A 217 14.60 12.50 19.57
C THR A 217 14.98 11.14 20.15
N LEU A 218 14.96 10.09 19.32
CA LEU A 218 15.34 8.74 19.73
C LEU A 218 16.86 8.69 20.03
N LYS A 219 17.20 8.28 21.24
CA LYS A 219 18.59 8.15 21.72
C LYS A 219 19.14 6.76 21.42
N SER A 220 18.36 5.74 21.71
CA SER A 220 18.72 4.34 21.46
C SER A 220 17.47 3.49 21.21
N PHE A 221 17.63 2.43 20.44
CA PHE A 221 16.65 1.40 20.22
C PHE A 221 17.36 0.05 20.27
N THR A 222 17.15 -0.71 21.34
CA THR A 222 17.96 -1.90 21.62
C THR A 222 17.12 -3.08 22.08
N PRO A 223 17.49 -4.32 21.69
CA PRO A 223 16.82 -5.50 22.24
C PRO A 223 17.09 -5.62 23.75
N ASN A 224 16.06 -5.99 24.48
CA ASN A 224 16.09 -6.30 25.93
C ASN A 224 15.96 -7.81 26.20
N ASN A 225 16.00 -8.63 25.15
CA ASN A 225 15.90 -10.08 25.20
C ASN A 225 17.01 -10.70 24.30
N GLU A 226 17.65 -11.77 24.77
CA GLU A 226 18.77 -12.42 24.08
C GLU A 226 18.39 -13.07 22.75
N TYR A 227 17.11 -13.40 22.53
CA TYR A 227 16.60 -14.00 21.30
C TYR A 227 16.20 -12.95 20.25
N ALA A 228 16.07 -11.68 20.63
CA ALA A 228 15.69 -10.61 19.73
C ALA A 228 16.91 -10.06 18.98
N PRO A 229 16.91 -10.02 17.63
CA PRO A 229 18.05 -9.50 16.86
C PRO A 229 18.14 -7.98 16.96
N ALA A 230 19.36 -7.43 17.02
CA ALA A 230 19.56 -5.98 16.98
C ALA A 230 19.10 -5.34 15.65
N VAL A 231 19.04 -6.12 14.57
CA VAL A 231 18.61 -5.72 13.25
C VAL A 231 17.66 -6.77 12.68
N VAL A 232 16.44 -6.37 12.37
CA VAL A 232 15.45 -7.23 11.71
C VAL A 232 15.60 -7.11 10.21
N LYS A 233 15.91 -8.22 9.53
CA LYS A 233 16.06 -8.25 8.08
C LYS A 233 14.72 -8.53 7.41
N LYS A 234 14.38 -7.76 6.37
CA LYS A 234 13.14 -8.03 5.62
C LYS A 234 13.21 -9.38 4.92
N GLN A 235 12.07 -10.04 4.86
CA GLN A 235 11.84 -11.22 4.02
C GLN A 235 11.62 -10.82 2.56
N ILE A 236 12.13 -11.62 1.63
CA ILE A 236 12.03 -11.36 0.19
C ILE A 236 11.95 -12.66 -0.61
N VAL A 237 11.01 -12.73 -1.52
CA VAL A 237 10.88 -13.80 -2.52
C VAL A 237 11.73 -13.44 -3.74
N MET A 238 12.83 -14.15 -3.97
CA MET A 238 13.72 -13.86 -5.10
C MET A 238 13.19 -14.42 -6.41
N ASP A 239 12.62 -15.62 -6.40
CA ASP A 239 11.93 -16.19 -7.56
C ASP A 239 10.41 -16.02 -7.41
N VAL A 240 9.90 -14.97 -8.03
CA VAL A 240 8.44 -14.68 -8.02
C VAL A 240 7.67 -15.57 -8.99
N THR A 241 8.34 -16.27 -9.92
CA THR A 241 7.68 -17.13 -10.92
C THR A 241 7.03 -18.33 -10.26
N ASP A 242 7.73 -18.97 -9.32
CA ASP A 242 7.25 -20.15 -8.61
C ASP A 242 6.65 -19.84 -7.24
N ALA A 243 6.61 -18.55 -6.84
CA ALA A 243 5.97 -18.13 -5.60
C ALA A 243 4.46 -18.49 -5.60
N PRO A 244 3.87 -18.76 -4.42
CA PRO A 244 2.44 -19.02 -4.28
C PRO A 244 1.60 -17.94 -4.96
N TYR A 245 0.57 -18.37 -5.69
CA TYR A 245 -0.36 -17.48 -6.37
C TYR A 245 -1.77 -18.05 -6.38
N PRO A 246 -2.84 -17.26 -6.15
CA PRO A 246 -4.19 -17.77 -6.02
C PRO A 246 -4.81 -18.11 -7.38
N MET A 247 -4.87 -19.40 -7.71
CA MET A 247 -5.51 -19.86 -8.96
C MET A 247 -7.04 -19.88 -8.87
N LYS A 248 -7.57 -19.92 -7.66
CA LYS A 248 -9.02 -19.91 -7.36
C LYS A 248 -9.33 -18.81 -6.34
N PRO A 249 -9.12 -17.54 -6.69
CA PRO A 249 -9.44 -16.46 -5.77
C PRO A 249 -10.92 -16.48 -5.40
N VAL A 250 -11.25 -16.06 -4.20
CA VAL A 250 -12.62 -15.96 -3.72
C VAL A 250 -13.36 -14.91 -4.55
N VAL A 251 -14.55 -15.26 -5.05
CA VAL A 251 -15.39 -14.40 -5.89
C VAL A 251 -16.39 -13.66 -5.01
N PRO A 252 -16.33 -12.33 -4.89
CA PRO A 252 -17.23 -11.57 -4.02
C PRO A 252 -18.69 -11.61 -4.50
N PHE A 253 -19.64 -11.58 -3.56
CA PHE A 253 -21.07 -11.47 -3.88
C PHE A 253 -21.52 -10.06 -4.27
N ILE A 254 -20.75 -9.06 -3.90
CA ILE A 254 -21.02 -7.66 -4.25
C ILE A 254 -19.87 -7.09 -5.03
N LYS A 255 -20.13 -6.03 -5.79
CA LYS A 255 -19.08 -5.34 -6.53
C LYS A 255 -18.02 -4.77 -5.58
N VAL A 256 -16.77 -5.13 -5.83
CA VAL A 256 -15.59 -4.67 -5.09
C VAL A 256 -14.76 -3.67 -5.92
N THR A 257 -13.78 -3.04 -5.32
CA THR A 257 -12.96 -2.02 -5.98
C THR A 257 -12.14 -2.60 -7.15
N GLN A 258 -11.61 -3.81 -7.00
CA GLN A 258 -10.86 -4.55 -8.01
C GLN A 258 -11.58 -5.85 -8.37
N ASP A 259 -12.75 -5.74 -9.01
CA ASP A 259 -13.58 -6.88 -9.42
C ASP A 259 -13.08 -7.47 -10.76
N ARG A 260 -11.90 -8.11 -10.71
CA ARG A 260 -11.17 -8.59 -11.88
C ARG A 260 -10.06 -9.60 -11.53
N VAL A 261 -9.58 -10.34 -12.53
CA VAL A 261 -8.34 -11.09 -12.42
C VAL A 261 -7.16 -10.11 -12.36
N VAL A 262 -6.32 -10.23 -11.35
CA VAL A 262 -5.09 -9.44 -11.22
C VAL A 262 -3.89 -10.33 -11.51
N LEU A 263 -3.05 -9.95 -12.45
CA LEU A 263 -1.78 -10.63 -12.76
C LEU A 263 -0.62 -9.75 -12.27
N GLU A 264 0.05 -10.16 -11.21
CA GLU A 264 1.27 -9.51 -10.73
C GLU A 264 2.43 -9.89 -11.65
N ILE A 265 2.82 -8.97 -12.54
CA ILE A 265 3.84 -9.23 -13.56
C ILE A 265 5.27 -9.06 -13.04
N GLN A 266 5.46 -8.16 -12.06
CA GLN A 266 6.76 -7.95 -11.41
C GLN A 266 6.60 -7.35 -10.02
N ARG A 267 7.61 -7.54 -9.17
CA ARG A 267 7.79 -6.85 -7.89
C ARG A 267 8.99 -5.92 -7.95
N GLY A 268 8.90 -4.78 -7.25
CA GLY A 268 9.91 -3.74 -7.28
C GLY A 268 9.80 -2.81 -8.49
N CYS A 269 10.72 -1.85 -8.59
CA CYS A 269 10.77 -0.86 -9.64
C CYS A 269 12.22 -0.50 -9.98
N ILE A 270 12.55 -0.41 -11.28
CA ILE A 270 13.89 -0.02 -11.74
C ILE A 270 14.20 1.45 -11.51
N ARG A 271 13.18 2.26 -11.25
CA ARG A 271 13.29 3.73 -11.16
C ARG A 271 13.82 4.15 -9.79
N GLY A 272 14.30 5.37 -9.72
CA GLY A 272 14.91 5.93 -8.52
C GLY A 272 14.18 7.15 -7.97
N CYS A 273 12.85 7.22 -8.10
CA CYS A 273 12.08 8.33 -7.57
C CYS A 273 12.32 8.50 -6.08
N ARG A 274 12.79 9.69 -5.66
CA ARG A 274 13.32 9.94 -4.30
C ARG A 274 12.26 10.03 -3.22
N PHE A 275 11.02 10.24 -3.61
CA PHE A 275 9.87 10.25 -2.69
C PHE A 275 9.22 8.87 -2.51
N CYS A 276 9.49 7.92 -3.41
CA CYS A 276 8.71 6.69 -3.51
C CYS A 276 9.22 5.61 -2.55
N GLN A 277 8.46 5.34 -1.49
CA GLN A 277 8.78 4.30 -0.51
C GLN A 277 8.76 2.90 -1.15
N ALA A 278 7.71 2.57 -1.92
CA ALA A 278 7.59 1.27 -2.59
C ALA A 278 8.77 1.00 -3.54
N GLY A 279 9.27 2.04 -4.23
CA GLY A 279 10.46 1.95 -5.09
C GLY A 279 11.75 1.65 -4.34
N MET A 280 11.79 1.79 -3.03
CA MET A 280 12.92 1.44 -2.16
C MET A 280 12.69 0.11 -1.44
N LEU A 281 11.50 -0.09 -0.86
CA LEU A 281 11.18 -1.28 -0.07
C LEU A 281 11.21 -2.57 -0.89
N TYR A 282 10.73 -2.54 -2.13
CA TYR A 282 10.58 -3.74 -2.97
C TYR A 282 11.77 -4.01 -3.90
N ARG A 283 12.92 -3.39 -3.68
CA ARG A 283 14.17 -3.73 -4.39
C ARG A 283 14.73 -5.08 -3.94
N PRO A 284 15.38 -5.83 -4.88
CA PRO A 284 15.55 -5.61 -6.33
C PRO A 284 14.27 -5.89 -7.14
N VAL A 285 14.27 -5.52 -8.42
CA VAL A 285 13.19 -5.87 -9.34
C VAL A 285 13.24 -7.35 -9.67
N ARG A 286 12.10 -8.01 -9.64
CA ARG A 286 11.92 -9.42 -9.97
C ARG A 286 10.71 -9.57 -10.87
N GLU A 287 10.93 -10.10 -12.06
CA GLU A 287 9.91 -10.28 -13.08
C GLU A 287 9.37 -11.71 -13.05
N ARG A 288 8.07 -11.88 -13.22
CA ARG A 288 7.43 -13.18 -13.35
C ARG A 288 7.50 -13.63 -14.81
N ASN A 289 7.77 -14.91 -15.04
CA ASN A 289 7.85 -15.50 -16.38
C ASN A 289 6.53 -15.34 -17.15
N VAL A 290 6.61 -14.95 -18.43
CA VAL A 290 5.45 -14.67 -19.27
C VAL A 290 4.57 -15.90 -19.50
N GLU A 291 5.15 -17.08 -19.68
CA GLU A 291 4.37 -18.32 -19.87
C GLU A 291 3.55 -18.67 -18.63
N ARG A 292 4.13 -18.42 -17.44
CA ARG A 292 3.39 -18.62 -16.19
C ARG A 292 2.22 -17.64 -16.06
N LEU A 293 2.40 -16.38 -16.47
CA LEU A 293 1.32 -15.38 -16.48
C LEU A 293 0.20 -15.74 -17.46
N LYS A 294 0.54 -16.29 -18.64
CA LYS A 294 -0.44 -16.79 -19.61
C LYS A 294 -1.30 -17.90 -18.99
N GLN A 295 -0.66 -18.84 -18.30
CA GLN A 295 -1.37 -19.92 -17.59
C GLN A 295 -2.27 -19.37 -16.49
N TYR A 296 -1.76 -18.44 -15.65
CA TYR A 296 -2.54 -17.81 -14.58
C TYR A 296 -3.80 -17.11 -15.11
N ALA A 297 -3.69 -16.40 -16.24
CA ALA A 297 -4.83 -15.76 -16.88
C ALA A 297 -5.96 -16.76 -17.19
N HIS A 298 -5.62 -17.91 -17.78
CA HIS A 298 -6.60 -18.95 -18.07
C HIS A 298 -7.23 -19.54 -16.81
N ASP A 299 -6.39 -19.98 -15.87
CA ASP A 299 -6.85 -20.69 -14.67
C ASP A 299 -7.75 -19.80 -13.80
N MET A 300 -7.34 -18.54 -13.61
CA MET A 300 -8.10 -17.60 -12.80
C MET A 300 -9.42 -17.21 -13.46
N LEU A 301 -9.44 -16.93 -14.78
CA LEU A 301 -10.70 -16.64 -15.50
C LEU A 301 -11.66 -17.82 -15.45
N GLN A 302 -11.16 -19.04 -15.66
CA GLN A 302 -11.98 -20.26 -15.61
C GLN A 302 -12.58 -20.48 -14.22
N ASN A 303 -11.82 -20.17 -13.15
CA ASN A 303 -12.23 -20.42 -11.77
C ASN A 303 -13.10 -19.30 -11.19
N THR A 304 -13.16 -18.11 -11.80
CA THR A 304 -13.87 -16.95 -11.25
C THR A 304 -15.00 -16.44 -12.13
N GLY A 305 -14.87 -16.56 -13.46
CA GLY A 305 -15.81 -15.96 -14.40
C GLY A 305 -15.71 -14.44 -14.53
N HIS A 306 -14.62 -13.82 -14.07
CA HIS A 306 -14.38 -12.37 -14.26
C HIS A 306 -14.27 -12.01 -15.74
N GLU A 307 -14.70 -10.79 -16.08
CA GLU A 307 -14.69 -10.26 -17.45
C GLU A 307 -13.54 -9.25 -17.69
N GLU A 308 -12.61 -9.11 -16.74
CA GLU A 308 -11.47 -8.20 -16.86
C GLU A 308 -10.19 -8.84 -16.30
N ILE A 309 -9.08 -8.60 -16.99
CA ILE A 309 -7.71 -8.88 -16.51
C ILE A 309 -6.99 -7.56 -16.30
N SER A 310 -6.32 -7.38 -15.16
CA SER A 310 -5.46 -6.25 -14.87
C SER A 310 -4.02 -6.71 -14.61
N LEU A 311 -3.05 -6.06 -15.26
CA LEU A 311 -1.64 -6.29 -14.97
C LEU A 311 -1.22 -5.43 -13.78
N SER A 312 -0.64 -6.03 -12.75
CA SER A 312 -0.23 -5.33 -11.53
C SER A 312 1.28 -5.25 -11.40
N SER A 313 1.79 -4.03 -11.21
CA SER A 313 3.18 -3.75 -10.83
C SER A 313 3.35 -2.29 -10.41
N LEU A 314 4.52 -1.94 -9.88
CA LEU A 314 4.89 -0.54 -9.62
C LEU A 314 5.21 0.26 -10.90
N SER A 315 5.51 -0.42 -12.01
CA SER A 315 5.80 0.19 -13.31
C SER A 315 5.62 -0.85 -14.43
N SER A 316 4.39 -1.02 -14.89
CA SER A 316 4.04 -2.06 -15.88
C SER A 316 4.79 -1.89 -17.20
N SER A 317 5.06 -0.65 -17.60
CA SER A 317 5.83 -0.35 -18.82
C SER A 317 7.28 -0.82 -18.78
N ASP A 318 7.83 -1.07 -17.59
CA ASP A 318 9.22 -1.51 -17.41
C ASP A 318 9.35 -3.05 -17.36
N TYR A 319 8.25 -3.79 -17.47
CA TYR A 319 8.29 -5.26 -17.58
C TYR A 319 8.84 -5.67 -18.95
N SER A 320 9.87 -6.55 -18.96
CA SER A 320 10.63 -6.86 -20.18
C SER A 320 9.80 -7.52 -21.28
N GLU A 321 8.83 -8.35 -20.91
CA GLU A 321 8.00 -9.15 -21.83
C GLU A 321 6.57 -8.57 -21.99
N LEU A 322 6.37 -7.27 -21.68
CA LEU A 322 5.05 -6.64 -21.71
C LEU A 322 4.35 -6.79 -23.05
N LYS A 323 5.07 -6.54 -24.15
CA LYS A 323 4.51 -6.60 -25.51
C LYS A 323 4.01 -7.99 -25.86
N GLU A 324 4.77 -9.02 -25.51
CA GLU A 324 4.40 -10.41 -25.74
C GLU A 324 3.17 -10.77 -24.93
N LEU A 325 3.17 -10.48 -23.61
CA LEU A 325 2.04 -10.79 -22.72
C LEU A 325 0.76 -10.11 -23.19
N VAL A 326 0.80 -8.80 -23.46
CA VAL A 326 -0.39 -8.03 -23.87
C VAL A 326 -0.93 -8.54 -25.22
N THR A 327 -0.04 -8.80 -26.19
CA THR A 327 -0.46 -9.34 -27.49
C THR A 327 -1.18 -10.69 -27.31
N TYR A 328 -0.59 -11.60 -26.52
CA TYR A 328 -1.19 -12.90 -26.23
C TYR A 328 -2.57 -12.76 -25.55
N LEU A 329 -2.67 -11.95 -24.51
CA LEU A 329 -3.95 -11.78 -23.77
C LEU A 329 -5.05 -11.21 -24.69
N ILE A 330 -4.71 -10.27 -25.57
CA ILE A 330 -5.68 -9.71 -26.51
C ILE A 330 -6.12 -10.79 -27.50
N ASP A 331 -5.19 -11.46 -28.16
CA ASP A 331 -5.49 -12.45 -29.19
C ASP A 331 -6.30 -13.62 -28.64
N GLU A 332 -5.97 -14.09 -27.42
CA GLU A 332 -6.65 -15.21 -26.77
C GLU A 332 -8.05 -14.85 -26.26
N PHE A 333 -8.22 -13.65 -25.70
CA PHE A 333 -9.45 -13.30 -24.96
C PHE A 333 -10.37 -12.31 -25.69
N LYS A 334 -9.94 -11.69 -26.79
CA LYS A 334 -10.70 -10.71 -27.58
C LYS A 334 -12.12 -11.18 -27.92
N ASN A 335 -12.26 -12.42 -28.36
CA ASN A 335 -13.55 -12.98 -28.78
C ASN A 335 -14.38 -13.56 -27.59
N LYS A 336 -13.82 -13.53 -26.38
CA LYS A 336 -14.46 -14.02 -25.15
C LYS A 336 -15.09 -12.90 -24.32
N GLY A 337 -15.02 -11.66 -24.79
CA GLY A 337 -15.57 -10.49 -24.09
C GLY A 337 -14.75 -10.06 -22.85
N ILE A 338 -13.50 -10.51 -22.72
CA ILE A 338 -12.62 -10.17 -21.59
C ILE A 338 -11.88 -8.86 -21.88
N ASN A 339 -11.97 -7.92 -20.96
CA ASN A 339 -11.26 -6.63 -21.02
C ASN A 339 -9.87 -6.77 -20.43
N ILE A 340 -8.90 -6.00 -20.99
CA ILE A 340 -7.53 -5.94 -20.47
C ILE A 340 -7.25 -4.53 -19.97
N SER A 341 -6.88 -4.41 -18.70
CA SER A 341 -6.53 -3.16 -18.04
C SER A 341 -5.03 -3.10 -17.76
N LEU A 342 -4.41 -1.99 -18.13
CA LEU A 342 -2.98 -1.74 -17.94
C LEU A 342 -2.78 -0.54 -17.00
N PRO A 343 -2.91 -0.71 -15.69
CA PRO A 343 -2.60 0.36 -14.75
C PRO A 343 -1.08 0.61 -14.69
N SER A 344 -0.69 1.74 -14.15
CA SER A 344 0.73 2.11 -13.93
C SER A 344 1.58 2.17 -15.20
N LEU A 345 0.98 2.51 -16.35
CA LEU A 345 1.73 2.83 -17.55
C LEU A 345 2.46 4.17 -17.39
N ARG A 346 3.74 4.17 -17.75
CA ARG A 346 4.50 5.41 -17.84
C ARG A 346 4.37 6.00 -19.25
N ILE A 347 4.35 7.32 -19.33
CA ILE A 347 4.21 8.03 -20.59
C ILE A 347 5.42 7.84 -21.51
N ASP A 348 6.62 7.62 -20.96
CA ASP A 348 7.87 7.41 -21.70
C ASP A 348 8.00 6.01 -22.33
N ALA A 349 7.14 5.09 -21.94
CA ALA A 349 7.07 3.74 -22.52
C ALA A 349 5.72 3.47 -23.20
N PHE A 350 4.97 4.55 -23.47
CA PHE A 350 3.72 4.47 -24.21
C PHE A 350 4.01 4.03 -25.65
N SER A 351 3.51 2.87 -26.04
CA SER A 351 3.60 2.34 -27.39
C SER A 351 2.21 2.33 -28.00
N LEU A 352 2.00 3.16 -29.00
CA LEU A 352 0.75 3.16 -29.79
C LEU A 352 0.39 1.76 -30.30
N ASP A 353 1.41 0.96 -30.64
CA ASP A 353 1.26 -0.40 -31.16
C ASP A 353 0.61 -1.35 -30.14
N VAL A 354 1.00 -1.23 -28.86
CA VAL A 354 0.41 -2.00 -27.77
C VAL A 354 -0.98 -1.45 -27.41
N MET A 355 -1.09 -0.12 -27.32
CA MET A 355 -2.33 0.52 -26.91
C MET A 355 -3.42 0.50 -27.98
N SER A 356 -3.10 0.55 -29.27
CA SER A 356 -4.09 0.42 -30.33
C SER A 356 -4.79 -0.94 -30.31
N LYS A 357 -4.07 -1.99 -29.93
CA LYS A 357 -4.63 -3.34 -29.76
C LYS A 357 -5.57 -3.46 -28.55
N VAL A 358 -5.27 -2.74 -27.46
CA VAL A 358 -6.13 -2.70 -26.25
C VAL A 358 -7.38 -1.86 -26.46
N GLN A 359 -7.36 -0.92 -27.40
CA GLN A 359 -8.40 0.10 -27.63
C GLN A 359 -9.72 -0.39 -28.18
N ASP A 360 -9.76 -1.52 -28.87
CA ASP A 360 -11.01 -2.00 -29.49
C ASP A 360 -12.13 -2.29 -28.46
N ILE A 361 -11.81 -2.24 -27.15
CA ILE A 361 -12.73 -2.71 -26.11
C ILE A 361 -13.34 -1.56 -25.29
N ARG A 362 -12.60 -0.54 -24.86
CA ARG A 362 -13.14 0.67 -24.18
C ARG A 362 -12.10 1.78 -24.02
N LYS A 363 -12.36 2.96 -24.56
CA LYS A 363 -11.51 4.16 -24.35
C LYS A 363 -11.80 4.76 -22.98
N SER A 364 -11.02 4.40 -21.96
CA SER A 364 -10.99 5.04 -20.65
C SER A 364 -10.09 6.28 -20.66
N SER A 365 -10.07 7.08 -19.59
CA SER A 365 -9.08 8.15 -19.45
C SER A 365 -7.68 7.57 -19.27
N LEU A 366 -6.67 8.16 -19.91
CA LEU A 366 -5.27 7.86 -19.62
C LEU A 366 -4.81 8.61 -18.39
N THR A 367 -3.99 7.94 -17.60
CA THR A 367 -3.42 8.52 -16.38
C THR A 367 -1.91 8.55 -16.47
N PHE A 368 -1.33 9.73 -16.29
CA PHE A 368 0.10 9.94 -16.21
C PHE A 368 0.47 10.62 -14.89
N ALA A 369 1.64 10.33 -14.39
CA ALA A 369 2.15 10.88 -13.16
C ALA A 369 3.48 11.62 -13.37
N PRO A 370 3.47 12.86 -13.86
CA PRO A 370 4.66 13.71 -13.91
C PRO A 370 5.23 14.00 -12.53
N GLU A 371 4.38 14.05 -11.50
CA GLU A 371 4.62 14.36 -10.09
C GLU A 371 5.02 15.81 -9.82
N ALA A 372 5.63 16.52 -10.79
CA ALA A 372 5.99 17.93 -10.69
C ALA A 372 5.79 18.65 -12.02
N GLY A 373 5.42 19.94 -11.96
CA GLY A 373 5.17 20.77 -13.14
C GLY A 373 6.45 21.13 -13.88
N SER A 374 7.48 21.59 -13.16
CA SER A 374 8.74 22.02 -13.77
C SER A 374 9.72 20.88 -14.03
N GLN A 375 10.60 21.02 -15.04
CA GLN A 375 11.68 20.05 -15.28
C GLN A 375 12.63 19.99 -14.08
N ARG A 376 12.97 21.15 -13.50
CA ARG A 376 13.81 21.24 -12.31
C ARG A 376 13.28 20.33 -11.19
N MET A 377 12.01 20.44 -10.87
CA MET A 377 11.43 19.61 -9.80
C MET A 377 11.35 18.13 -10.19
N ARG A 378 11.10 17.79 -11.46
CA ARG A 378 11.19 16.38 -11.92
C ARG A 378 12.59 15.82 -11.76
N ASP A 379 13.63 16.64 -11.91
CA ASP A 379 15.04 16.24 -11.69
C ASP A 379 15.35 16.11 -10.18
N VAL A 380 14.86 17.04 -9.34
CA VAL A 380 14.95 16.94 -7.87
C VAL A 380 14.38 15.64 -7.35
N ILE A 381 13.18 15.27 -7.78
CA ILE A 381 12.52 14.02 -7.36
C ILE A 381 13.02 12.78 -8.12
N ASN A 382 13.92 12.94 -9.06
CA ASN A 382 14.46 11.89 -9.94
C ASN A 382 13.36 11.10 -10.69
N LYS A 383 12.36 11.82 -11.22
CA LYS A 383 11.25 11.17 -11.96
C LYS A 383 11.69 10.59 -13.29
N GLY A 384 12.74 11.18 -13.90
CA GLY A 384 13.30 10.71 -15.17
C GLY A 384 12.33 10.91 -16.36
N LEU A 385 11.53 11.98 -16.34
CA LEU A 385 10.63 12.38 -17.40
C LEU A 385 10.96 13.81 -17.85
N THR A 386 11.18 13.99 -19.17
CA THR A 386 11.29 15.33 -19.76
C THR A 386 9.92 15.85 -20.21
N GLU A 387 9.81 17.17 -20.37
CA GLU A 387 8.58 17.79 -20.87
C GLU A 387 8.24 17.24 -22.27
N ASP A 388 9.24 17.11 -23.16
CA ASP A 388 9.04 16.58 -24.52
C ASP A 388 8.45 15.16 -24.50
N VAL A 389 8.93 14.29 -23.61
CA VAL A 389 8.38 12.93 -23.45
C VAL A 389 6.93 12.97 -23.02
N ILE A 390 6.57 13.87 -22.10
CA ILE A 390 5.18 14.03 -21.63
C ILE A 390 4.28 14.51 -22.77
N LEU A 391 4.72 15.53 -23.50
CA LEU A 391 3.94 16.15 -24.58
C LEU A 391 3.80 15.20 -25.78
N ASN A 392 4.85 14.48 -26.14
CA ASN A 392 4.80 13.49 -27.22
C ASN A 392 3.89 12.33 -26.89
N GLY A 393 4.01 11.73 -25.70
CA GLY A 393 3.12 10.64 -25.29
C GLY A 393 1.65 11.05 -25.18
N ALA A 394 1.37 12.29 -24.72
CA ALA A 394 0.01 12.84 -24.74
C ALA A 394 -0.50 13.07 -26.18
N GLY A 395 0.36 13.59 -27.07
CA GLY A 395 0.04 13.79 -28.49
C GLY A 395 -0.32 12.48 -29.19
N GLU A 396 0.51 11.46 -29.04
CA GLU A 396 0.26 10.12 -29.55
C GLU A 396 -1.06 9.53 -29.03
N ALA A 397 -1.35 9.73 -27.74
CA ALA A 397 -2.62 9.31 -27.16
C ALA A 397 -3.82 10.00 -27.83
N PHE A 398 -3.75 11.30 -28.07
CA PHE A 398 -4.82 12.06 -28.73
C PHE A 398 -4.99 11.65 -30.20
N GLU A 399 -3.92 11.42 -30.93
CA GLU A 399 -3.94 10.86 -32.30
C GLU A 399 -4.57 9.48 -32.31
N GLY A 400 -4.30 8.68 -31.28
CA GLY A 400 -4.94 7.38 -31.05
C GLY A 400 -6.42 7.48 -30.63
N GLY A 401 -6.99 8.69 -30.47
CA GLY A 401 -8.40 8.95 -30.24
C GLY A 401 -8.81 9.09 -28.76
N TRP A 402 -7.87 9.14 -27.81
CA TRP A 402 -8.20 9.55 -26.44
C TRP A 402 -8.57 11.03 -26.40
N THR A 403 -9.41 11.40 -25.46
CA THR A 403 -9.84 12.79 -25.25
C THR A 403 -9.69 13.23 -23.81
N LYS A 404 -9.43 12.27 -22.91
CA LYS A 404 -9.33 12.53 -21.47
C LYS A 404 -7.98 12.06 -20.95
N VAL A 405 -7.24 12.97 -20.31
CA VAL A 405 -5.96 12.69 -19.65
C VAL A 405 -6.04 13.15 -18.21
N LYS A 406 -5.58 12.29 -17.29
CA LYS A 406 -5.35 12.64 -15.88
C LYS A 406 -3.85 12.80 -15.65
N LEU A 407 -3.48 13.86 -14.96
CA LEU A 407 -2.10 14.17 -14.57
C LEU A 407 -2.02 14.23 -13.04
N TYR A 408 -1.13 13.44 -12.45
CA TYR A 408 -0.90 13.47 -11.00
C TYR A 408 0.37 14.27 -10.67
N PHE A 409 0.25 15.08 -9.61
CA PHE A 409 1.30 15.95 -9.09
C PHE A 409 1.40 15.85 -7.58
N MET A 410 2.50 16.35 -7.01
CA MET A 410 2.68 16.57 -5.58
C MET A 410 3.01 18.03 -5.30
N LEU A 411 2.54 18.54 -4.18
CA LEU A 411 2.89 19.85 -3.62
C LEU A 411 3.60 19.68 -2.28
N GLY A 412 4.50 20.58 -1.95
CA GLY A 412 5.28 20.53 -0.71
C GLY A 412 6.59 19.76 -0.83
N LEU A 413 7.04 19.49 -2.04
CA LEU A 413 8.32 18.82 -2.30
C LEU A 413 9.51 19.64 -1.80
N PRO A 414 10.61 19.00 -1.36
CA PRO A 414 11.84 19.71 -1.01
C PRO A 414 12.30 20.63 -2.12
N THR A 415 12.71 21.87 -1.80
CA THR A 415 13.19 22.93 -2.71
C THR A 415 12.13 23.52 -3.66
N GLU A 416 10.84 23.12 -3.56
CA GLU A 416 9.76 23.61 -4.43
C GLU A 416 9.53 25.12 -4.27
N THR A 417 9.50 25.86 -5.39
CA THR A 417 9.20 27.30 -5.45
C THR A 417 7.80 27.56 -5.99
N GLU A 418 7.31 28.81 -5.88
CA GLU A 418 6.01 29.20 -6.45
C GLU A 418 5.98 29.05 -7.98
N GLU A 419 7.09 29.33 -8.64
CA GLU A 419 7.24 29.12 -10.08
C GLU A 419 7.09 27.66 -10.47
N ASP A 420 7.70 26.75 -9.70
CA ASP A 420 7.56 25.28 -9.93
C ASP A 420 6.11 24.82 -9.79
N MET A 421 5.38 25.37 -8.81
CA MET A 421 3.97 25.07 -8.60
C MET A 421 3.09 25.57 -9.76
N LYS A 422 3.33 26.77 -10.27
CA LYS A 422 2.63 27.34 -11.44
C LYS A 422 2.85 26.51 -12.70
N GLU A 423 4.05 25.93 -12.86
CA GLU A 423 4.35 25.04 -13.98
C GLU A 423 3.44 23.80 -14.04
N ILE A 424 2.73 23.44 -12.97
CA ILE A 424 1.69 22.39 -13.00
C ILE A 424 0.56 22.81 -13.95
N ALA A 425 0.07 24.05 -13.86
CA ALA A 425 -0.97 24.58 -14.74
C ALA A 425 -0.46 24.74 -16.17
N HIS A 426 0.78 25.23 -16.33
CA HIS A 426 1.41 25.41 -17.63
C HIS A 426 1.62 24.07 -18.35
N LEU A 427 2.05 23.02 -17.65
CA LEU A 427 2.20 21.69 -18.23
C LEU A 427 0.86 21.11 -18.68
N ALA A 428 -0.19 21.26 -17.84
CA ALA A 428 -1.54 20.83 -18.21
C ALA A 428 -2.07 21.58 -19.43
N GLU A 429 -1.80 22.89 -19.56
CA GLU A 429 -2.12 23.71 -20.72
C GLU A 429 -1.37 23.22 -21.98
N LYS A 430 -0.06 22.97 -21.87
CA LYS A 430 0.75 22.44 -22.97
C LYS A 430 0.20 21.09 -23.47
N VAL A 431 -0.22 20.21 -22.55
CA VAL A 431 -0.89 18.94 -22.90
C VAL A 431 -2.22 19.19 -23.61
N ALA A 432 -3.05 20.12 -23.12
CA ALA A 432 -4.30 20.48 -23.81
C ALA A 432 -4.05 21.05 -25.20
N ARG A 433 -2.99 21.85 -25.37
CA ARG A 433 -2.60 22.43 -26.65
C ARG A 433 -2.27 21.35 -27.67
N ARG A 434 -1.58 20.26 -27.28
CA ARG A 434 -1.31 19.11 -28.17
C ARG A 434 -2.59 18.53 -28.77
N TYR A 435 -3.69 18.44 -28.00
CA TYR A 435 -4.98 18.03 -28.53
C TYR A 435 -5.52 19.03 -29.57
N TYR A 436 -5.35 20.33 -29.35
CA TYR A 436 -5.86 21.37 -30.25
C TYR A 436 -5.01 21.58 -31.51
N GLU A 437 -3.80 21.03 -31.57
CA GLU A 437 -2.97 20.96 -32.79
C GLU A 437 -3.53 19.97 -33.82
N ILE A 438 -4.33 18.96 -33.38
CA ILE A 438 -5.02 18.02 -34.27
C ILE A 438 -6.08 18.82 -35.07
N PRO A 439 -6.18 18.63 -36.43
CA PRO A 439 -7.21 19.23 -37.25
C PRO A 439 -8.61 18.96 -36.70
N LYS A 440 -9.49 19.99 -36.75
CA LYS A 440 -10.81 19.93 -36.08
C LYS A 440 -11.69 18.77 -36.57
N ASP A 441 -11.58 18.39 -37.80
CA ASP A 441 -12.29 17.29 -38.46
C ASP A 441 -11.76 15.89 -38.05
N GLN A 442 -10.55 15.83 -37.47
CA GLN A 442 -9.92 14.60 -36.98
C GLN A 442 -10.00 14.44 -35.46
N ARG A 443 -10.57 15.42 -34.75
CA ARG A 443 -10.71 15.38 -33.29
C ARG A 443 -11.86 14.46 -32.85
N HIS A 444 -11.57 13.60 -31.88
CA HIS A 444 -12.55 12.70 -31.28
C HIS A 444 -13.11 13.31 -29.99
N GLY A 445 -14.30 13.93 -30.03
CA GLY A 445 -15.01 14.41 -28.84
C GLY A 445 -14.42 15.69 -28.20
N LYS A 446 -14.55 15.83 -26.89
CA LYS A 446 -14.17 17.03 -26.13
C LYS A 446 -12.94 16.75 -25.27
N CYS A 447 -11.90 17.57 -25.45
CA CYS A 447 -10.68 17.52 -24.62
C CYS A 447 -11.00 17.77 -23.14
N GLN A 448 -10.47 16.92 -22.26
CA GLN A 448 -10.49 17.10 -20.83
C GLN A 448 -9.17 16.66 -20.21
N ILE A 449 -8.45 17.60 -19.64
CA ILE A 449 -7.23 17.37 -18.87
C ILE A 449 -7.59 17.61 -17.40
N THR A 450 -7.39 16.60 -16.58
CA THR A 450 -7.61 16.71 -15.13
C THR A 450 -6.27 16.58 -14.41
N ALA A 451 -5.80 17.66 -13.81
CA ALA A 451 -4.66 17.64 -12.92
C ALA A 451 -5.14 17.41 -11.47
N SER A 452 -4.45 16.55 -10.76
CA SER A 452 -4.75 16.24 -9.35
C SER A 452 -3.46 16.29 -8.56
N SER A 453 -3.43 17.07 -7.48
CA SER A 453 -2.28 17.16 -6.59
C SER A 453 -2.54 16.44 -5.27
N SER A 454 -1.60 15.61 -4.85
CA SER A 454 -1.44 15.16 -3.47
C SER A 454 -0.45 16.06 -2.75
N PHE A 455 -0.43 15.99 -1.42
CA PHE A 455 0.58 16.68 -0.63
C PHE A 455 1.69 15.71 -0.23
N PHE A 456 2.91 16.23 -0.21
CA PHE A 456 4.10 15.41 0.02
C PHE A 456 4.20 14.95 1.48
N VAL A 457 4.38 13.64 1.66
CA VAL A 457 4.72 13.01 2.94
C VAL A 457 6.09 12.32 2.81
N PRO A 458 7.09 12.73 3.59
CA PRO A 458 8.40 12.08 3.58
C PRO A 458 8.34 10.73 4.30
N LYS A 459 8.19 9.66 3.54
CA LYS A 459 8.05 8.29 4.05
C LYS A 459 9.39 7.71 4.52
N PRO A 460 9.37 6.79 5.50
CA PRO A 460 10.54 5.99 5.91
C PRO A 460 11.24 5.31 4.74
N PHE A 461 12.56 5.12 4.85
CA PHE A 461 13.41 4.49 3.85
C PHE A 461 13.44 5.16 2.48
N THR A 462 13.04 6.42 2.37
CA THR A 462 13.20 7.20 1.14
C THR A 462 14.36 8.19 1.26
N PRO A 463 14.96 8.62 0.14
CA PRO A 463 15.89 9.75 0.17
C PRO A 463 15.34 11.00 0.84
N PHE A 464 14.02 11.20 0.80
CA PHE A 464 13.36 12.36 1.40
C PHE A 464 12.92 12.18 2.86
N GLN A 465 13.29 11.09 3.53
CA GLN A 465 12.93 10.83 4.93
C GLN A 465 13.43 11.90 5.91
N TRP A 466 14.43 12.71 5.53
CA TRP A 466 14.95 13.83 6.33
C TRP A 466 14.16 15.13 6.16
N ALA A 467 13.38 15.25 5.07
CA ALA A 467 12.64 16.47 4.75
C ALA A 467 11.56 16.80 5.78
N PRO A 468 11.28 18.09 6.05
CA PRO A 468 10.08 18.51 6.74
C PRO A 468 8.85 18.40 5.83
N MET A 469 7.67 18.43 6.46
CA MET A 469 6.38 18.66 5.82
C MET A 469 5.96 20.12 5.95
N CYS A 470 4.83 20.48 5.36
CA CYS A 470 4.14 21.73 5.59
C CYS A 470 2.97 21.59 6.58
N LYS A 471 2.54 22.69 7.19
CA LYS A 471 1.25 22.76 7.88
C LYS A 471 0.09 22.67 6.87
N ALA A 472 -1.09 22.29 7.33
CA ALA A 472 -2.28 22.15 6.47
C ALA A 472 -2.60 23.47 5.75
N GLU A 473 -2.49 24.62 6.43
CA GLU A 473 -2.75 25.93 5.85
C GLU A 473 -1.78 26.27 4.70
N GLU A 474 -0.50 25.88 4.84
CA GLU A 474 0.50 26.09 3.79
C GLU A 474 0.26 25.16 2.59
N TYR A 475 -0.13 23.91 2.81
CA TYR A 475 -0.55 23.02 1.72
C TYR A 475 -1.75 23.61 0.97
N MET A 476 -2.75 24.11 1.68
CA MET A 476 -3.93 24.74 1.07
C MET A 476 -3.57 26.02 0.32
N ARG A 477 -2.67 26.86 0.85
CA ARG A 477 -2.16 28.04 0.16
C ARG A 477 -1.52 27.67 -1.18
N ARG A 478 -0.70 26.62 -1.20
CA ARG A 478 -0.05 26.10 -2.41
C ARG A 478 -1.07 25.59 -3.42
N ALA A 479 -2.04 24.79 -2.98
CA ALA A 479 -3.10 24.30 -3.86
C ALA A 479 -3.92 25.44 -4.47
N HIS A 480 -4.24 26.47 -3.70
CA HIS A 480 -4.95 27.66 -4.19
C HIS A 480 -4.11 28.45 -5.20
N LEU A 481 -2.79 28.62 -4.97
CA LEU A 481 -1.88 29.26 -5.92
C LEU A 481 -1.92 28.55 -7.28
N VAL A 482 -1.84 27.23 -7.30
CA VAL A 482 -1.95 26.43 -8.52
C VAL A 482 -3.32 26.58 -9.16
N ASN A 483 -4.40 26.53 -8.36
CA ASN A 483 -5.77 26.67 -8.87
C ASN A 483 -6.01 28.05 -9.52
N ASP A 484 -5.43 29.11 -8.97
CA ASP A 484 -5.54 30.44 -9.56
C ASP A 484 -4.77 30.51 -10.88
N GLU A 485 -3.60 29.91 -10.98
CA GLU A 485 -2.85 29.81 -12.23
C GLU A 485 -3.62 29.03 -13.32
N PHE A 486 -4.38 27.97 -12.95
CA PHE A 486 -5.25 27.25 -13.89
C PHE A 486 -6.34 28.16 -14.51
N LYS A 487 -6.85 29.17 -13.78
CA LYS A 487 -7.88 30.09 -14.25
C LYS A 487 -7.35 31.04 -15.34
N GLU A 488 -6.05 31.31 -15.33
CA GLU A 488 -5.37 32.19 -16.28
C GLU A 488 -5.02 31.49 -17.62
N GLN A 489 -5.11 30.15 -17.69
CA GLN A 489 -4.71 29.39 -18.86
C GLN A 489 -5.66 29.57 -20.05
N LEU A 490 -5.11 29.57 -21.28
CA LEU A 490 -5.87 29.79 -22.53
C LEU A 490 -6.99 28.75 -22.72
N ASN A 491 -6.69 27.48 -22.51
CA ASN A 491 -7.63 26.38 -22.67
C ASN A 491 -8.34 25.98 -21.37
N ARG A 492 -8.52 26.90 -20.43
CA ARG A 492 -9.11 26.65 -19.10
C ARG A 492 -10.42 25.85 -19.10
N LYS A 493 -11.22 25.92 -20.17
CA LYS A 493 -12.47 25.15 -20.31
C LYS A 493 -12.25 23.65 -20.48
N SER A 494 -11.04 23.26 -20.86
CA SER A 494 -10.61 21.85 -21.01
C SER A 494 -9.81 21.37 -19.81
N LEU A 495 -9.46 22.25 -18.89
CA LEU A 495 -8.66 21.97 -17.72
C LEU A 495 -9.53 21.85 -16.48
N LYS A 496 -9.21 20.88 -15.62
CA LYS A 496 -9.76 20.72 -14.28
C LYS A 496 -8.60 20.53 -13.31
N TYR A 497 -8.70 21.14 -12.15
CA TYR A 497 -7.74 20.95 -11.07
C TYR A 497 -8.45 20.58 -9.78
N ASN A 498 -7.90 19.62 -9.06
CA ASN A 498 -8.33 19.21 -7.73
C ASN A 498 -7.09 18.82 -6.89
N TRP A 499 -7.30 18.73 -5.58
CA TRP A 499 -6.25 18.32 -4.63
C TRP A 499 -6.83 17.49 -3.50
N HIS A 500 -5.96 16.79 -2.79
CA HIS A 500 -6.30 15.96 -1.65
C HIS A 500 -6.52 16.82 -0.40
N ASP A 501 -7.02 16.18 0.66
CA ASP A 501 -7.23 16.84 1.95
C ASP A 501 -5.87 17.07 2.65
N ALA A 502 -5.65 18.31 3.11
CA ALA A 502 -4.40 18.70 3.76
C ALA A 502 -4.33 18.20 5.22
N GLU A 503 -5.44 18.13 5.93
CA GLU A 503 -5.50 17.68 7.32
C GLU A 503 -5.26 16.18 7.40
N VAL A 504 -5.85 15.40 6.49
CA VAL A 504 -5.56 13.96 6.32
C VAL A 504 -4.08 13.74 6.04
N THR A 505 -3.46 14.57 5.20
CA THR A 505 -2.02 14.47 4.89
C THR A 505 -1.14 14.75 6.10
N VAL A 506 -1.49 15.75 6.92
CA VAL A 506 -0.76 16.05 8.17
C VAL A 506 -0.85 14.88 9.14
N LEU A 507 -2.03 14.27 9.27
CA LEU A 507 -2.22 13.09 10.10
C LEU A 507 -1.43 11.88 9.55
N GLU A 508 -1.48 11.63 8.24
CA GLU A 508 -0.66 10.58 7.60
C GLU A 508 0.83 10.78 7.91
N GLY A 509 1.29 12.01 7.89
CA GLY A 509 2.68 12.37 8.17
C GLY A 509 3.15 11.92 9.56
N ILE A 510 2.38 12.24 10.60
CA ILE A 510 2.74 11.85 11.98
C ILE A 510 2.65 10.33 12.18
N MET A 511 1.67 9.66 11.56
CA MET A 511 1.55 8.20 11.61
C MET A 511 2.72 7.50 10.92
N ALA A 512 3.13 7.98 9.74
CA ALA A 512 4.22 7.38 8.97
C ALA A 512 5.61 7.61 9.58
N ARG A 513 5.80 8.74 10.27
CA ARG A 513 7.11 9.22 10.74
C ARG A 513 7.32 9.10 12.25
N GLY A 514 6.29 8.70 12.96
CA GLY A 514 6.22 8.65 14.40
C GLY A 514 7.03 7.52 15.03
N ASP A 515 7.14 7.60 16.32
CA ASP A 515 7.73 6.58 17.19
C ASP A 515 6.66 5.98 18.13
N ARG A 516 7.07 5.13 19.06
CA ARG A 516 6.19 4.43 20.01
C ARG A 516 5.33 5.37 20.88
N LYS A 517 5.75 6.63 21.09
CA LYS A 517 4.98 7.61 21.86
C LYS A 517 3.65 7.99 21.22
N ILE A 518 3.48 7.74 19.91
CA ILE A 518 2.24 8.08 19.18
C ILE A 518 1.12 7.08 19.50
N SER A 519 1.42 5.85 19.92
CA SER A 519 0.40 4.83 20.22
C SER A 519 -0.69 5.33 21.17
N LYS A 520 -0.32 6.13 22.19
CA LYS A 520 -1.28 6.71 23.12
C LYS A 520 -2.25 7.71 22.46
N ALA A 521 -1.79 8.47 21.44
CA ALA A 521 -2.68 9.38 20.72
C ALA A 521 -3.61 8.62 19.77
N ILE A 522 -3.14 7.52 19.16
CA ILE A 522 -3.98 6.64 18.34
C ILE A 522 -5.08 6.01 19.20
N GLU A 523 -4.75 5.51 20.39
CA GLU A 523 -5.72 4.94 21.31
C GLU A 523 -6.73 5.99 21.79
N GLU A 524 -6.26 7.18 22.13
CA GLU A 524 -7.15 8.28 22.57
C GLU A 524 -8.08 8.71 21.43
N ALA A 525 -7.59 8.85 20.19
CA ALA A 525 -8.42 9.17 19.02
C ALA A 525 -9.50 8.09 18.80
N TYR A 526 -9.13 6.82 18.90
CA TYR A 526 -10.08 5.72 18.84
C TYR A 526 -11.16 5.84 19.93
N ARG A 527 -10.78 6.13 21.16
CA ARG A 527 -11.72 6.33 22.30
C ARG A 527 -12.63 7.54 22.12
N LEU A 528 -12.17 8.57 21.43
CA LEU A 528 -12.97 9.74 21.03
C LEU A 528 -13.91 9.46 19.87
N GLY A 529 -13.76 8.31 19.18
CA GLY A 529 -14.65 7.87 18.11
C GLY A 529 -14.08 7.98 16.71
N CYS A 530 -12.78 8.26 16.53
CA CYS A 530 -12.13 8.24 15.22
C CYS A 530 -12.10 6.82 14.67
N LEU A 531 -12.69 6.64 13.49
CA LEU A 531 -12.73 5.38 12.73
C LEU A 531 -12.79 5.69 11.24
N PHE A 532 -12.22 4.82 10.42
CA PHE A 532 -12.24 4.97 8.97
C PHE A 532 -11.65 6.31 8.50
N ASP A 533 -10.54 6.72 9.10
CA ASP A 533 -9.91 8.03 8.84
C ASP A 533 -9.46 8.24 7.38
N SER A 534 -9.39 7.19 6.57
CA SER A 534 -9.18 7.25 5.12
C SER A 534 -10.43 7.63 4.32
N TRP A 535 -11.61 7.64 4.94
CA TRP A 535 -12.88 7.96 4.32
C TRP A 535 -13.29 9.38 4.67
N THR A 536 -13.49 10.25 3.66
CA THR A 536 -13.77 11.67 3.86
C THR A 536 -14.97 11.93 4.78
N GLU A 537 -16.01 11.11 4.68
CA GLU A 537 -17.23 11.22 5.50
C GLU A 537 -17.03 10.81 6.97
N SER A 538 -15.96 10.09 7.26
CA SER A 538 -15.66 9.57 8.61
C SER A 538 -14.47 10.25 9.27
N PHE A 539 -13.74 11.09 8.53
CA PHE A 539 -12.57 11.78 9.05
C PHE A 539 -12.95 12.97 9.93
N HIS A 540 -12.45 13.00 11.17
CA HIS A 540 -12.73 14.03 12.18
C HIS A 540 -11.43 14.64 12.71
N ASN A 541 -10.92 15.66 11.99
CA ASN A 541 -9.66 16.33 12.37
C ASN A 541 -9.71 16.90 13.80
N GLU A 542 -10.84 17.46 14.23
CA GLU A 542 -11.02 18.04 15.56
C GLU A 542 -10.82 17.01 16.68
N LEU A 543 -11.26 15.77 16.49
CA LEU A 543 -11.07 14.70 17.49
C LEU A 543 -9.61 14.24 17.53
N TRP A 544 -8.93 14.20 16.40
CA TRP A 544 -7.51 13.92 16.35
C TRP A 544 -6.68 15.00 17.05
N MET A 545 -7.00 16.29 16.82
CA MET A 545 -6.33 17.40 17.50
C MET A 545 -6.54 17.31 19.02
N GLN A 546 -7.75 16.98 19.46
CA GLN A 546 -8.05 16.73 20.87
C GLN A 546 -7.24 15.54 21.44
N ALA A 547 -7.11 14.46 20.68
CA ALA A 547 -6.32 13.30 21.10
C ALA A 547 -4.84 13.65 21.28
N PHE A 548 -4.25 14.44 20.39
CA PHE A 548 -2.87 14.92 20.51
C PHE A 548 -2.70 15.85 21.73
N GLU A 549 -3.64 16.76 21.97
CA GLU A 549 -3.62 17.63 23.15
C GLU A 549 -3.72 16.82 24.45
N ASN A 550 -4.69 15.90 24.55
CA ASN A 550 -4.90 15.05 25.73
C ASN A 550 -3.67 14.21 26.07
N THR A 551 -2.93 13.77 25.08
CA THR A 551 -1.77 12.89 25.23
C THR A 551 -0.42 13.61 25.24
N GLY A 552 -0.42 14.92 24.95
CA GLY A 552 0.79 15.73 24.86
C GLY A 552 1.72 15.28 23.73
N VAL A 553 1.17 14.80 22.61
CA VAL A 553 1.94 14.47 21.39
C VAL A 553 2.03 15.71 20.51
N ASP A 554 3.26 16.13 20.22
CA ASP A 554 3.54 17.32 19.40
C ASP A 554 3.65 16.93 17.92
N ILE A 555 2.66 17.30 17.10
CA ILE A 555 2.62 17.05 15.66
C ILE A 555 3.76 17.77 14.95
N ASP A 556 4.05 19.01 15.37
CA ASP A 556 5.07 19.85 14.73
C ASP A 556 6.45 19.24 14.90
N PHE A 557 6.72 18.57 16.03
CA PHE A 557 7.95 17.81 16.25
C PHE A 557 8.19 16.73 15.21
N TYR A 558 7.15 15.97 14.86
CA TYR A 558 7.27 14.87 13.89
C TYR A 558 7.28 15.35 12.45
N ASN A 559 6.48 16.36 12.12
CA ASN A 559 6.19 16.76 10.74
C ASN A 559 7.04 17.92 10.24
N LEU A 560 7.25 18.97 11.05
CA LEU A 560 7.74 20.24 10.53
C LEU A 560 9.25 20.43 10.61
N ARG A 561 9.95 19.66 11.43
CA ARG A 561 11.41 19.81 11.51
C ARG A 561 12.13 19.01 10.43
N GLU A 562 13.19 19.59 9.89
CA GLU A 562 14.20 18.84 9.14
C GLU A 562 14.97 17.93 10.12
N ARG A 563 15.14 16.66 9.78
CA ARG A 563 15.80 15.69 10.64
C ARG A 563 17.33 15.71 10.41
N GLY A 564 18.09 15.55 11.49
CA GLY A 564 19.55 15.52 11.44
C GLY A 564 20.11 14.32 10.67
N GLU A 565 21.33 14.49 10.12
CA GLU A 565 22.00 13.40 9.38
C GLU A 565 22.26 12.17 10.23
N ASP A 566 22.68 12.40 11.48
CA ASP A 566 23.04 11.37 12.45
C ASP A 566 21.89 10.98 13.38
N GLU A 567 20.71 11.58 13.20
CA GLU A 567 19.53 11.27 14.00
C GLU A 567 19.11 9.80 13.78
N LEU A 568 18.88 9.10 14.88
CA LEU A 568 18.34 7.74 14.87
C LEU A 568 16.84 7.80 14.60
N PHE A 569 16.36 7.02 13.61
CA PHE A 569 14.97 6.94 13.26
C PHE A 569 14.31 5.68 13.86
N PRO A 570 13.00 5.72 14.14
CA PRO A 570 12.27 4.58 14.69
C PRO A 570 12.33 3.30 13.84
N TRP A 571 12.66 3.42 12.56
CA TRP A 571 12.77 2.30 11.59
C TRP A 571 14.19 1.87 11.29
N ASP A 572 15.23 2.49 11.87
CA ASP A 572 16.63 2.20 11.53
C ASP A 572 17.11 0.80 11.94
N PHE A 573 16.37 0.11 12.81
CA PHE A 573 16.63 -1.28 13.18
C PHE A 573 16.19 -2.30 12.11
N ILE A 574 15.47 -1.86 11.07
CA ILE A 574 15.02 -2.72 9.98
C ILE A 574 15.97 -2.62 8.80
N ASP A 575 16.47 -3.77 8.34
CA ASP A 575 17.32 -3.86 7.15
C ASP A 575 16.49 -4.25 5.91
N ILE A 576 16.21 -3.27 5.06
CA ILE A 576 15.50 -3.45 3.79
C ILE A 576 16.42 -3.76 2.61
N GLY A 577 17.73 -3.84 2.83
CA GLY A 577 18.74 -4.00 1.76
C GLY A 577 19.19 -2.70 1.12
N VAL A 578 18.42 -1.62 1.20
CA VAL A 578 18.85 -0.29 0.74
C VAL A 578 19.58 0.40 1.87
N THR A 579 20.82 0.85 1.60
CA THR A 579 21.69 1.42 2.63
C THR A 579 21.35 2.88 2.94
N ARG A 580 21.48 3.30 4.21
CA ARG A 580 21.35 4.70 4.62
C ARG A 580 22.31 5.61 3.84
N LYS A 581 23.54 5.12 3.56
CA LYS A 581 24.53 5.84 2.72
C LYS A 581 24.00 6.14 1.32
N PHE A 582 23.29 5.20 0.70
CA PHE A 582 22.65 5.43 -0.60
C PHE A 582 21.54 6.47 -0.49
N LEU A 583 20.63 6.34 0.48
CA LEU A 583 19.54 7.29 0.67
C LEU A 583 20.08 8.71 0.89
N ARG A 584 21.14 8.86 1.70
CA ARG A 584 21.77 10.15 1.95
C ARG A 584 22.44 10.74 0.70
N ARG A 585 23.11 9.92 -0.08
CA ARG A 585 23.66 10.35 -1.37
C ARG A 585 22.57 10.86 -2.31
N GLU A 586 21.45 10.17 -2.38
CA GLU A 586 20.32 10.59 -3.23
C GLU A 586 19.63 11.85 -2.70
N TRP A 587 19.57 12.06 -1.38
CA TRP A 587 19.17 13.33 -0.78
C TRP A 587 20.06 14.49 -1.24
N ASN A 588 21.39 14.35 -1.12
CA ASN A 588 22.32 15.37 -1.54
C ASN A 588 22.23 15.65 -3.05
N ARG A 589 22.09 14.61 -3.87
CA ARG A 589 21.86 14.77 -5.33
C ARG A 589 20.55 15.50 -5.66
N ALA A 590 19.50 15.32 -4.85
CA ALA A 590 18.26 16.07 -4.99
C ALA A 590 18.47 17.57 -4.76
N MET A 591 19.22 17.94 -3.70
CA MET A 591 19.54 19.33 -3.40
C MET A 591 20.43 19.98 -4.49
N GLU A 592 21.18 19.16 -5.24
CA GLU A 592 22.00 19.57 -6.39
C GLU A 592 21.27 19.44 -7.72
N GLU A 593 19.98 19.07 -7.73
CA GLU A 593 19.14 18.84 -8.93
C GLU A 593 19.70 17.78 -9.90
N LYS A 594 20.56 16.88 -9.40
CA LYS A 594 21.24 15.85 -10.20
C LYS A 594 20.41 14.59 -10.29
N VAL A 595 20.20 14.11 -11.53
CA VAL A 595 19.49 12.85 -11.78
C VAL A 595 20.37 11.63 -11.57
N THR A 596 19.75 10.51 -11.21
CA THR A 596 20.36 9.19 -11.09
C THR A 596 19.73 8.27 -12.13
N PRO A 597 20.51 7.57 -12.98
CA PRO A 597 20.00 6.65 -13.98
C PRO A 597 19.20 5.50 -13.35
N ASN A 598 18.29 4.89 -14.12
CA ASN A 598 17.56 3.70 -13.70
C ASN A 598 18.47 2.45 -13.69
N CYS A 599 17.99 1.36 -13.05
CA CYS A 599 18.79 0.15 -12.83
C CYS A 599 19.18 -0.60 -14.12
N ARG A 600 18.44 -0.43 -15.24
CA ARG A 600 18.83 -1.01 -16.53
C ARG A 600 19.94 -0.24 -17.21
N MET A 601 20.04 1.06 -16.96
CA MET A 601 21.10 1.89 -17.56
C MET A 601 22.40 1.79 -16.76
N GLN A 602 22.31 1.82 -15.42
CA GLN A 602 23.47 1.79 -14.53
C GLN A 602 23.08 1.37 -13.12
N CYS A 603 23.90 0.51 -12.50
CA CYS A 603 23.75 0.21 -11.08
C CYS A 603 24.05 1.44 -10.23
N SER A 604 23.07 1.88 -9.44
CA SER A 604 23.21 3.04 -8.56
C SER A 604 23.90 2.71 -7.21
N GLY A 605 24.25 1.44 -6.95
CA GLY A 605 24.89 1.02 -5.69
C GLY A 605 23.99 1.22 -4.46
N CYS A 606 22.70 0.90 -4.57
CA CYS A 606 21.74 1.09 -3.47
C CYS A 606 21.92 0.10 -2.31
N GLY A 607 22.54 -1.07 -2.55
CA GLY A 607 22.74 -2.14 -1.57
C GLY A 607 21.87 -3.38 -1.78
N ALA A 608 20.77 -3.27 -2.53
CA ALA A 608 19.83 -4.39 -2.75
C ALA A 608 20.46 -5.60 -3.45
N ALA A 609 21.63 -5.45 -4.06
CA ALA A 609 22.42 -6.53 -4.65
C ALA A 609 22.75 -7.66 -3.67
N LYS A 610 22.71 -7.41 -2.35
CA LYS A 610 22.96 -8.43 -1.34
C LYS A 610 21.94 -9.58 -1.34
N PHE A 611 20.74 -9.34 -1.88
CA PHE A 611 19.72 -10.39 -2.01
C PHE A 611 19.97 -11.31 -3.22
N GLY A 612 20.95 -11.01 -4.08
CA GLY A 612 21.19 -11.73 -5.33
C GLY A 612 20.25 -11.27 -6.45
N GLY A 613 20.53 -11.61 -7.69
CA GLY A 613 19.66 -11.49 -8.85
C GLY A 613 18.99 -10.12 -9.09
N GLY A 614 18.17 -10.09 -10.13
CA GLY A 614 17.33 -8.96 -10.47
C GLY A 614 17.87 -8.09 -11.61
N VAL A 615 17.01 -7.23 -12.15
CA VAL A 615 17.25 -6.42 -13.37
C VAL A 615 18.48 -5.52 -13.27
N CYS A 616 18.90 -5.10 -12.07
CA CYS A 616 20.09 -4.26 -11.90
C CYS A 616 21.42 -4.95 -12.30
N TYR A 617 21.41 -6.23 -12.64
CA TYR A 617 22.60 -6.97 -13.09
C TYR A 617 22.64 -7.24 -14.60
N GLU A 618 21.52 -7.10 -15.29
CA GLU A 618 21.42 -7.44 -16.73
C GLU A 618 22.15 -6.45 -17.65
N GLY A 619 22.52 -5.28 -17.19
CA GLY A 619 23.22 -4.25 -17.97
C GLY A 619 24.74 -4.38 -18.00
N LYS A 620 25.31 -5.56 -17.77
CA LYS A 620 26.76 -5.76 -17.68
C LYS A 620 27.30 -6.71 -18.74
N ASN A 621 27.05 -6.38 -20.00
CA ASN A 621 27.94 -6.90 -21.08
C ASN A 621 28.08 -5.85 -22.14
#